data_f4b17f039966eaca5029985f1584b73c
#
_entry.id   f4b17f039966eaca5029985f1584b73c
#
_cell.length_a   1.000
_cell.length_b   1.000
_cell.length_c   1.000
_cell.angle_alpha   90.00
_cell.angle_beta   90.00
_cell.angle_gamma   90.00
#
_symmetry.space_group_name_H-M   'P 1'
#
loop_
_entity.id
_entity.type
_entity.pdbx_description
1 polymer ?
#
loop_
_entity_poly.entity_id
_entity_poly.type
_entity_poly.pdbx_seq_one_letter_code
_entity_poly.pdbx_strand_id
1 'polypeptide(L)'
;MPHPIRRELAPLLDAITLLSPAAFLFRGEPVAVAPGPVQPIPGVPAHPLPEFPLTRELQSLLYARCYARRFEETALPPAFTSDPAYVQRLSAANRTQAAWESGWTVYALGAAGQVYLQKGDRQRAAQPGEYLTTGPPGMPPQAGAAVTLSVPRDSAIAQPGFYYIYGQTLSDLWDEHQLLRFYFHATAESAPAVIEYLTGELNRYQIPFRMKALIEPVMYCRTDPVVLYLARRYH
;
A
#
# COMPACT_ATOMS: atom_id res chain seq x y z
N MET A 1 -23.14 -0.10 -30.71
CA MET A 1 -22.86 0.98 -29.74
C MET A 1 -21.47 0.77 -29.16
N PRO A 2 -20.63 1.80 -29.02
CA PRO A 2 -19.32 1.62 -28.36
C PRO A 2 -19.52 1.16 -26.91
N HIS A 3 -18.68 0.22 -26.48
CA HIS A 3 -18.67 -0.30 -25.11
C HIS A 3 -18.58 0.86 -24.10
N PRO A 4 -19.33 0.86 -22.98
CA PRO A 4 -19.33 1.97 -22.00
C PRO A 4 -17.93 2.43 -21.59
N ILE A 5 -17.01 1.51 -21.35
CA ILE A 5 -15.60 1.81 -21.02
C ILE A 5 -14.91 2.66 -22.11
N ARG A 6 -15.23 2.46 -23.41
CA ARG A 6 -14.63 3.27 -24.48
C ARG A 6 -15.09 4.72 -24.43
N ARG A 7 -16.33 4.99 -23.99
CA ARG A 7 -16.84 6.36 -23.84
C ARG A 7 -16.13 7.12 -22.73
N GLU A 8 -15.80 6.45 -21.63
CA GLU A 8 -15.08 7.07 -20.50
C GLU A 8 -13.61 7.29 -20.79
N LEU A 9 -12.99 6.39 -21.57
CA LEU A 9 -11.56 6.48 -21.91
C LEU A 9 -11.28 7.44 -23.08
N ALA A 10 -12.22 7.69 -23.97
CA ALA A 10 -11.99 8.53 -25.15
C ALA A 10 -11.49 9.94 -24.79
N PRO A 11 -12.14 10.71 -23.90
CA PRO A 11 -11.65 12.05 -23.52
C PRO A 11 -10.25 12.04 -22.92
N LEU A 12 -9.88 10.94 -22.24
CA LEU A 12 -8.59 10.77 -21.62
C LEU A 12 -7.51 10.49 -22.68
N LEU A 13 -7.82 9.63 -23.65
CA LEU A 13 -6.92 9.34 -24.77
C LEU A 13 -6.73 10.56 -25.68
N ASP A 14 -7.81 11.31 -25.94
CA ASP A 14 -7.77 12.55 -26.73
C ASP A 14 -6.96 13.65 -26.05
N ALA A 15 -6.84 13.63 -24.72
CA ALA A 15 -6.04 14.59 -23.97
C ALA A 15 -4.53 14.31 -24.02
N ILE A 16 -4.10 13.17 -24.55
CA ILE A 16 -2.68 12.76 -24.59
C ILE A 16 -2.20 12.73 -26.04
N THR A 17 -1.15 13.48 -26.35
CA THR A 17 -0.47 13.44 -27.65
C THR A 17 0.97 13.05 -27.47
N LEU A 18 1.37 11.89 -27.96
CA LEU A 18 2.76 11.43 -27.91
C LEU A 18 3.57 12.15 -29.00
N LEU A 19 4.65 12.82 -28.62
CA LEU A 19 5.55 13.54 -29.54
C LEU A 19 6.80 12.71 -29.85
N SER A 20 7.36 12.01 -28.86
CA SER A 20 8.55 11.19 -28.98
C SER A 20 8.61 10.19 -27.82
N PRO A 21 9.58 9.22 -27.79
CA PRO A 21 9.78 8.37 -26.63
C PRO A 21 10.13 9.10 -25.32
N ALA A 22 10.44 10.40 -25.38
CA ALA A 22 10.83 11.22 -24.25
C ALA A 22 9.96 12.48 -24.04
N ALA A 23 8.86 12.63 -24.79
CA ALA A 23 8.02 13.83 -24.70
C ALA A 23 6.56 13.55 -25.09
N PHE A 24 5.63 14.14 -24.40
CA PHE A 24 4.20 14.13 -24.74
C PHE A 24 3.51 15.41 -24.29
N LEU A 25 2.32 15.64 -24.85
CA LEU A 25 1.41 16.70 -24.39
C LEU A 25 0.28 16.09 -23.59
N PHE A 26 -0.16 16.79 -22.58
CA PHE A 26 -1.38 16.51 -21.86
C PHE A 26 -2.28 17.75 -21.91
N ARG A 27 -3.44 17.63 -22.56
CA ARG A 27 -4.36 18.76 -22.85
C ARG A 27 -3.67 19.91 -23.58
N GLY A 28 -2.73 19.59 -24.48
CA GLY A 28 -1.96 20.56 -25.23
C GLY A 28 -0.73 21.12 -24.50
N GLU A 29 -0.60 20.88 -23.20
CA GLU A 29 0.55 21.34 -22.41
C GLU A 29 1.69 20.33 -22.41
N PRO A 30 2.97 20.75 -22.57
CA PRO A 30 4.10 19.84 -22.60
C PRO A 30 4.37 19.25 -21.22
N VAL A 31 4.55 17.93 -21.18
CA VAL A 31 4.98 17.20 -19.98
C VAL A 31 6.40 16.70 -20.20
N ALA A 32 7.31 17.13 -19.32
CA ALA A 32 8.70 16.71 -19.34
C ALA A 32 8.83 15.29 -18.80
N VAL A 33 9.46 14.41 -19.60
CA VAL A 33 9.85 13.07 -19.16
C VAL A 33 11.24 13.15 -18.55
N ALA A 34 11.35 12.90 -17.24
CA ALA A 34 12.65 12.95 -16.57
C ALA A 34 13.54 11.80 -17.08
N PRO A 35 14.75 12.08 -17.60
CA PRO A 35 15.71 11.05 -17.94
C PRO A 35 16.26 10.39 -16.67
N GLY A 36 16.28 9.07 -16.64
CA GLY A 36 16.92 8.36 -15.53
C GLY A 36 16.43 6.92 -15.36
N PRO A 37 17.21 6.09 -14.68
CA PRO A 37 16.77 4.75 -14.34
C PRO A 37 15.57 4.83 -13.40
N VAL A 38 14.59 3.98 -13.66
CA VAL A 38 13.44 3.81 -12.80
C VAL A 38 13.91 3.23 -11.47
N GLN A 39 13.78 3.97 -10.38
CA GLN A 39 14.05 3.41 -9.06
C GLN A 39 12.91 2.47 -8.68
N PRO A 40 13.20 1.23 -8.26
CA PRO A 40 12.17 0.30 -7.80
C PRO A 40 11.39 0.92 -6.65
N ILE A 41 10.07 0.88 -6.71
CA ILE A 41 9.23 1.28 -5.58
C ILE A 41 9.36 0.19 -4.51
N PRO A 42 9.80 0.52 -3.28
CA PRO A 42 9.91 -0.45 -2.21
C PRO A 42 8.59 -1.21 -2.00
N GLY A 43 8.66 -2.56 -2.00
CA GLY A 43 7.47 -3.42 -1.80
C GLY A 43 6.64 -3.69 -3.05
N VAL A 44 7.02 -3.16 -4.22
CA VAL A 44 6.41 -3.53 -5.51
C VAL A 44 7.35 -4.50 -6.22
N PRO A 45 6.88 -5.71 -6.61
CA PRO A 45 7.67 -6.62 -7.42
C PRO A 45 8.17 -5.92 -8.69
N ALA A 46 9.43 -6.10 -9.05
CA ALA A 46 9.98 -5.55 -10.29
C ALA A 46 9.16 -6.08 -11.48
N HIS A 47 8.68 -5.18 -12.31
CA HIS A 47 7.99 -5.56 -13.54
C HIS A 47 8.96 -6.26 -14.48
N PRO A 48 8.62 -7.40 -15.10
CA PRO A 48 9.54 -8.16 -15.97
C PRO A 48 9.95 -7.42 -17.26
N LEU A 49 9.28 -6.32 -17.59
CA LEU A 49 9.62 -5.49 -18.75
C LEU A 49 10.37 -4.24 -18.31
N PRO A 50 11.36 -3.77 -19.12
CA PRO A 50 12.04 -2.52 -18.82
C PRO A 50 11.01 -1.37 -18.80
N GLU A 51 10.91 -0.68 -17.67
CA GLU A 51 10.07 0.51 -17.58
C GLU A 51 10.72 1.66 -18.35
N PHE A 52 10.09 2.05 -19.43
CA PHE A 52 10.49 3.25 -20.16
C PHE A 52 10.10 4.51 -19.37
N PRO A 53 10.96 5.54 -19.29
CA PRO A 53 10.65 6.78 -18.58
C PRO A 53 9.30 7.39 -19.00
N LEU A 54 8.96 7.37 -20.29
CA LEU A 54 7.67 7.81 -20.82
C LEU A 54 6.49 7.04 -20.21
N THR A 55 6.59 5.71 -20.12
CA THR A 55 5.53 4.86 -19.55
C THR A 55 5.28 5.23 -18.10
N ARG A 56 6.33 5.44 -17.32
CA ARG A 56 6.24 5.84 -15.93
C ARG A 56 5.58 7.21 -15.76
N GLU A 57 5.99 8.20 -16.55
CA GLU A 57 5.38 9.53 -16.49
C GLU A 57 3.90 9.50 -16.90
N LEU A 58 3.56 8.74 -17.93
CA LEU A 58 2.16 8.52 -18.31
C LEU A 58 1.37 7.83 -17.19
N GLN A 59 1.90 6.79 -16.58
CA GLN A 59 1.25 6.12 -15.45
C GLN A 59 1.05 7.06 -14.27
N SER A 60 2.06 7.85 -13.91
CA SER A 60 1.99 8.85 -12.83
C SER A 60 0.94 9.92 -13.13
N LEU A 61 0.91 10.43 -14.36
CA LEU A 61 -0.06 11.42 -14.79
C LEU A 61 -1.48 10.85 -14.79
N LEU A 62 -1.68 9.66 -15.36
CA LEU A 62 -2.98 8.99 -15.40
C LEU A 62 -3.48 8.68 -14.00
N TYR A 63 -2.60 8.23 -13.10
CA TYR A 63 -2.95 8.02 -11.71
C TYR A 63 -3.41 9.32 -11.03
N ALA A 64 -2.60 10.37 -11.14
CA ALA A 64 -2.88 11.63 -10.46
C ALA A 64 -4.08 12.40 -11.01
N ARG A 65 -4.34 12.30 -12.32
CA ARG A 65 -5.33 13.13 -13.03
C ARG A 65 -6.63 12.40 -13.40
N CYS A 66 -6.60 11.07 -13.42
CA CYS A 66 -7.72 10.28 -13.92
C CYS A 66 -8.19 9.19 -12.95
N TYR A 67 -7.26 8.61 -12.19
CA TYR A 67 -7.58 7.55 -11.25
C TYR A 67 -7.92 8.07 -9.85
N ALA A 68 -7.05 8.92 -9.30
CA ALA A 68 -7.23 9.47 -7.96
C ALA A 68 -8.27 10.60 -7.89
N ARG A 69 -8.78 11.07 -9.03
CA ARG A 69 -9.67 12.23 -9.18
C ARG A 69 -10.59 12.05 -10.37
N ARG A 70 -11.63 12.89 -10.46
CA ARG A 70 -12.40 13.03 -11.69
C ARG A 70 -11.55 13.72 -12.76
N PHE A 71 -11.62 13.21 -13.98
CA PHE A 71 -10.81 13.71 -15.10
C PHE A 71 -11.06 15.20 -15.42
N GLU A 72 -12.29 15.68 -15.21
CA GLU A 72 -12.66 17.08 -15.42
C GLU A 72 -12.02 18.06 -14.41
N GLU A 73 -11.57 17.57 -13.24
CA GLU A 73 -10.97 18.42 -12.23
C GLU A 73 -9.58 18.90 -12.67
N THR A 74 -9.45 20.23 -12.86
CA THR A 74 -8.19 20.85 -13.29
C THR A 74 -7.29 21.26 -12.15
N ALA A 75 -7.84 21.51 -10.94
CA ALA A 75 -7.05 21.91 -9.78
C ALA A 75 -6.07 20.81 -9.36
N LEU A 76 -4.82 21.17 -9.09
CA LEU A 76 -3.84 20.26 -8.51
C LEU A 76 -4.22 19.94 -7.06
N PRO A 77 -3.96 18.70 -6.57
CA PRO A 77 -4.07 18.44 -5.16
C PRO A 77 -3.08 19.30 -4.40
N PRO A 78 -3.40 19.73 -3.18
CA PRO A 78 -2.42 20.36 -2.31
C PRO A 78 -1.23 19.42 -2.09
N ALA A 79 -0.07 20.01 -1.76
CA ALA A 79 1.09 19.21 -1.38
C ALA A 79 0.77 18.39 -0.11
N PHE A 80 1.32 17.17 -0.02
CA PHE A 80 1.15 16.35 1.17
C PHE A 80 1.82 17.01 2.38
N THR A 81 1.02 17.34 3.37
CA THR A 81 1.44 17.74 4.71
C THR A 81 0.82 16.74 5.69
N SER A 82 1.57 16.25 6.68
CA SER A 82 0.99 15.33 7.66
C SER A 82 0.14 16.10 8.68
N ASP A 83 -1.08 15.62 8.95
CA ASP A 83 -1.91 16.07 10.07
C ASP A 83 -1.84 15.04 11.22
N PRO A 84 -0.97 15.24 12.23
CA PRO A 84 -0.82 14.29 13.34
C PRO A 84 -2.10 14.07 14.13
N ALA A 85 -2.95 15.10 14.29
CA ALA A 85 -4.20 14.96 15.01
C ALA A 85 -5.18 14.07 14.23
N TYR A 86 -5.20 14.17 12.93
CA TYR A 86 -6.01 13.29 12.10
C TYR A 86 -5.49 11.85 12.10
N VAL A 87 -4.17 11.65 12.03
CA VAL A 87 -3.56 10.32 12.17
C VAL A 87 -3.93 9.68 13.51
N GLN A 88 -3.95 10.45 14.61
CA GLN A 88 -4.39 9.95 15.91
C GLN A 88 -5.86 9.52 15.90
N ARG A 89 -6.75 10.25 15.20
CA ARG A 89 -8.16 9.86 15.04
C ARG A 89 -8.29 8.54 14.26
N LEU A 90 -7.54 8.36 13.16
CA LEU A 90 -7.52 7.10 12.41
C LEU A 90 -6.98 5.95 13.28
N SER A 91 -5.91 6.20 14.04
CA SER A 91 -5.33 5.22 14.96
C SER A 91 -6.28 4.84 16.10
N ALA A 92 -7.01 5.79 16.67
CA ALA A 92 -8.02 5.52 17.70
C ALA A 92 -9.19 4.66 17.18
N ALA A 93 -9.55 4.82 15.92
CA ALA A 93 -10.58 4.03 15.25
C ALA A 93 -10.14 2.61 14.89
N ASN A 94 -8.83 2.36 14.76
CA ASN A 94 -8.30 1.05 14.43
C ASN A 94 -8.49 0.05 15.57
N ARG A 95 -9.31 -0.97 15.37
CA ARG A 95 -9.61 -2.04 16.34
C ARG A 95 -8.58 -3.18 16.34
N THR A 96 -7.62 -3.17 15.41
CA THR A 96 -6.52 -4.13 15.40
C THR A 96 -5.61 -3.89 16.61
N GLN A 97 -5.09 -4.94 17.19
CA GLN A 97 -4.12 -4.89 18.28
C GLN A 97 -2.76 -5.38 17.77
N ALA A 98 -1.69 -4.72 18.20
CA ALA A 98 -0.35 -5.25 18.02
C ALA A 98 -0.18 -6.55 18.83
N ALA A 99 0.50 -7.50 18.27
CA ALA A 99 0.68 -8.81 18.90
C ALA A 99 2.10 -9.35 18.69
N TRP A 100 2.47 -10.29 19.53
CA TRP A 100 3.66 -11.13 19.36
C TRP A 100 3.21 -12.52 18.94
N GLU A 101 3.59 -12.97 17.76
CA GLU A 101 3.22 -14.28 17.22
C GLU A 101 4.36 -15.27 17.34
N SER A 102 4.17 -16.34 18.10
CA SER A 102 5.13 -17.43 18.27
C SER A 102 5.05 -18.47 17.13
N GLY A 103 6.01 -19.39 17.12
CA GLY A 103 6.04 -20.51 16.17
C GLY A 103 6.68 -20.16 14.82
N TRP A 104 7.42 -19.07 14.75
CA TRP A 104 8.27 -18.75 13.61
C TRP A 104 9.63 -19.39 13.76
N THR A 105 10.24 -19.80 12.65
CA THR A 105 11.58 -20.36 12.58
C THR A 105 12.44 -19.55 11.65
N VAL A 106 13.67 -19.24 12.04
CA VAL A 106 14.66 -18.59 11.18
C VAL A 106 15.10 -19.58 10.10
N TYR A 107 14.88 -19.29 8.82
CA TYR A 107 15.40 -20.14 7.75
C TYR A 107 16.64 -19.54 7.05
N ALA A 108 16.84 -18.22 7.15
CA ALA A 108 18.02 -17.56 6.63
C ALA A 108 18.35 -16.30 7.45
N LEU A 109 19.60 -15.87 7.37
CA LEU A 109 20.11 -14.66 8.01
C LEU A 109 20.42 -13.63 6.94
N GLY A 110 20.04 -12.38 7.18
CA GLY A 110 20.39 -11.22 6.38
C GLY A 110 21.49 -10.38 6.98
N ALA A 111 21.77 -9.23 6.40
CA ALA A 111 22.73 -8.27 6.92
C ALA A 111 22.19 -7.56 8.19
N ALA A 112 23.08 -7.02 9.02
CA ALA A 112 22.75 -6.17 10.16
C ALA A 112 21.72 -6.77 11.14
N GLY A 113 21.72 -8.10 11.32
CA GLY A 113 20.80 -8.79 12.24
C GLY A 113 19.40 -9.04 11.67
N GLN A 114 19.15 -8.74 10.40
CA GLN A 114 17.93 -9.15 9.74
C GLN A 114 17.80 -10.67 9.72
N VAL A 115 16.60 -11.17 9.90
CA VAL A 115 16.28 -12.60 9.79
C VAL A 115 15.14 -12.82 8.80
N TYR A 116 15.20 -13.95 8.12
CA TYR A 116 14.12 -14.44 7.28
C TYR A 116 13.42 -15.57 8.02
N LEU A 117 12.13 -15.41 8.24
CA LEU A 117 11.31 -16.24 9.10
C LEU A 117 10.30 -17.02 8.28
N GLN A 118 10.03 -18.26 8.69
CA GLN A 118 9.01 -19.12 8.12
C GLN A 118 8.11 -19.70 9.21
N LYS A 119 6.81 -19.78 8.91
CA LYS A 119 5.79 -20.46 9.72
C LYS A 119 4.76 -21.10 8.78
N GLY A 120 4.87 -22.42 8.58
CA GLY A 120 4.11 -23.11 7.52
C GLY A 120 4.50 -22.58 6.14
N ASP A 121 3.55 -22.11 5.38
CA ASP A 121 3.69 -21.50 4.06
C ASP A 121 3.94 -19.98 4.09
N ARG A 122 3.92 -19.36 5.27
CA ARG A 122 4.15 -17.93 5.46
C ARG A 122 5.63 -17.63 5.61
N GLN A 123 6.10 -16.57 4.96
CA GLN A 123 7.46 -16.07 5.06
C GLN A 123 7.45 -14.57 5.39
N ARG A 124 8.40 -14.13 6.23
CA ARG A 124 8.58 -12.71 6.60
C ARG A 124 10.07 -12.41 6.78
N ALA A 125 10.46 -11.20 6.41
CA ALA A 125 11.72 -10.61 6.86
C ALA A 125 11.44 -9.79 8.12
N ALA A 126 12.33 -9.86 9.11
CA ALA A 126 12.24 -9.08 10.34
C ALA A 126 13.61 -8.49 10.72
N GLN A 127 13.57 -7.26 11.22
CA GLN A 127 14.74 -6.54 11.71
C GLN A 127 14.93 -6.77 13.23
N PRO A 128 16.12 -6.51 13.78
CA PRO A 128 16.31 -6.46 15.23
C PRO A 128 15.27 -5.56 15.91
N GLY A 129 14.62 -6.08 16.96
CA GLY A 129 13.51 -5.41 17.64
C GLY A 129 12.12 -5.83 17.15
N GLU A 130 12.01 -6.42 15.97
CA GLU A 130 10.75 -6.97 15.44
C GLU A 130 10.58 -8.47 15.74
N TYR A 131 11.59 -9.10 16.36
CA TYR A 131 11.53 -10.50 16.79
C TYR A 131 12.20 -10.70 18.14
N LEU A 132 11.76 -11.72 18.86
CA LEU A 132 12.35 -12.19 20.10
C LEU A 132 12.89 -13.61 19.88
N THR A 133 14.13 -13.85 20.30
CA THR A 133 14.75 -15.18 20.28
C THR A 133 14.51 -15.92 21.59
N THR A 134 14.43 -17.24 21.54
CA THR A 134 14.40 -18.09 22.73
C THR A 134 15.81 -18.48 23.23
N GLY A 135 16.85 -18.04 22.51
CA GLY A 135 18.26 -18.30 22.86
C GLY A 135 18.79 -17.41 23.98
N PRO A 136 20.04 -17.62 24.41
CA PRO A 136 20.70 -16.80 25.43
C PRO A 136 20.71 -15.30 25.03
N PRO A 137 20.53 -14.38 26.00
CA PRO A 137 20.57 -12.94 25.73
C PRO A 137 21.88 -12.53 25.06
N GLY A 138 21.77 -11.68 24.02
CA GLY A 138 22.95 -11.14 23.32
C GLY A 138 23.53 -12.05 22.23
N MET A 139 23.03 -13.26 22.06
CA MET A 139 23.43 -14.10 20.93
C MET A 139 22.52 -13.82 19.71
N PRO A 140 23.11 -13.64 18.52
CA PRO A 140 22.31 -13.51 17.29
C PRO A 140 21.57 -14.82 17.02
N PRO A 141 20.36 -14.77 16.44
CA PRO A 141 19.62 -15.97 16.07
C PRO A 141 20.40 -16.75 15.00
N GLN A 142 20.26 -18.06 15.02
CA GLN A 142 20.83 -18.96 14.02
C GLN A 142 19.71 -19.56 13.14
N ALA A 143 20.06 -20.06 11.97
CA ALA A 143 19.13 -20.84 11.17
C ALA A 143 18.60 -22.03 11.96
N GLY A 144 17.29 -22.28 11.92
CA GLY A 144 16.60 -23.26 12.74
C GLY A 144 16.13 -22.75 14.10
N ALA A 145 16.54 -21.55 14.54
CA ALA A 145 16.09 -20.99 15.82
C ALA A 145 14.62 -20.63 15.80
N ALA A 146 13.91 -20.99 16.88
CA ALA A 146 12.54 -20.53 17.10
C ALA A 146 12.54 -19.06 17.55
N VAL A 147 11.60 -18.28 17.00
CA VAL A 147 11.43 -16.88 17.34
C VAL A 147 9.95 -16.51 17.48
N THR A 148 9.70 -15.42 18.18
CA THR A 148 8.40 -14.77 18.25
C THR A 148 8.48 -13.47 17.45
N LEU A 149 7.58 -13.30 16.47
CA LEU A 149 7.54 -12.15 15.56
C LEU A 149 6.58 -11.09 16.10
N SER A 150 7.02 -9.83 16.06
CA SER A 150 6.15 -8.68 16.28
C SER A 150 5.23 -8.47 15.07
N VAL A 151 3.94 -8.44 15.31
CA VAL A 151 2.93 -8.10 14.30
C VAL A 151 2.39 -6.71 14.64
N PRO A 152 2.83 -5.66 13.91
CA PRO A 152 2.35 -4.31 14.17
C PRO A 152 0.88 -4.18 13.78
N ARG A 153 0.14 -3.34 14.50
CA ARG A 153 -1.26 -3.03 14.16
C ARG A 153 -1.38 -2.01 13.02
N ASP A 154 -0.39 -1.13 12.90
CA ASP A 154 -0.41 0.00 11.95
C ASP A 154 0.99 0.54 11.64
N SER A 155 1.05 1.44 10.66
CA SER A 155 2.25 2.22 10.34
C SER A 155 1.87 3.51 9.63
N ALA A 156 2.37 4.64 10.12
CA ALA A 156 2.25 5.94 9.45
C ALA A 156 3.40 6.23 8.48
N ILE A 157 4.39 5.34 8.38
CA ILE A 157 5.61 5.54 7.59
C ILE A 157 5.79 4.51 6.46
N ALA A 158 4.93 3.50 6.38
CA ALA A 158 5.04 2.44 5.36
C ALA A 158 4.91 2.98 3.93
N GLN A 159 4.13 4.03 3.73
CA GLN A 159 4.02 4.75 2.47
C GLN A 159 3.73 6.24 2.76
N PRO A 160 4.48 7.18 2.18
CA PRO A 160 4.19 8.60 2.33
C PRO A 160 2.74 8.93 1.98
N GLY A 161 2.08 9.75 2.80
CA GLY A 161 0.71 10.20 2.60
C GLY A 161 -0.38 9.23 3.07
N PHE A 162 -0.03 8.04 3.58
CA PHE A 162 -0.99 7.04 4.02
C PHE A 162 -0.69 6.52 5.42
N TYR A 163 -1.76 6.30 6.20
CA TYR A 163 -1.78 5.50 7.40
C TYR A 163 -2.15 4.06 7.03
N TYR A 164 -1.23 3.13 7.26
CA TYR A 164 -1.41 1.70 7.00
C TYR A 164 -1.94 0.99 8.24
N ILE A 165 -2.85 0.04 8.02
CA ILE A 165 -3.46 -0.82 9.03
C ILE A 165 -3.24 -2.26 8.60
N TYR A 166 -2.83 -3.10 9.52
CA TYR A 166 -2.61 -4.53 9.31
C TYR A 166 -3.62 -5.34 10.12
N GLY A 167 -4.15 -6.40 9.54
CA GLY A 167 -5.01 -7.35 10.26
C GLY A 167 -4.23 -8.14 11.32
N GLN A 168 -4.91 -8.61 12.36
CA GLN A 168 -4.32 -9.50 13.36
C GLN A 168 -3.98 -10.87 12.80
N THR A 169 -4.74 -11.34 11.80
CA THR A 169 -4.46 -12.58 11.08
C THR A 169 -3.52 -12.29 9.92
N LEU A 170 -2.39 -12.98 9.87
CA LEU A 170 -1.43 -12.82 8.79
C LEU A 170 -1.88 -13.60 7.54
N SER A 171 -1.71 -12.98 6.38
CA SER A 171 -1.90 -13.62 5.08
C SER A 171 -0.84 -14.70 4.82
N ASP A 172 -1.21 -15.73 4.07
CA ASP A 172 -0.26 -16.69 3.51
C ASP A 172 0.35 -16.18 2.18
N LEU A 173 1.27 -16.95 1.59
CA LEU A 173 1.92 -16.55 0.34
C LEU A 173 0.93 -16.49 -0.84
N TRP A 174 -0.06 -17.36 -0.88
CA TRP A 174 -1.09 -17.36 -1.92
C TRP A 174 -1.95 -16.11 -1.86
N ASP A 175 -2.34 -15.71 -0.66
CA ASP A 175 -3.10 -14.49 -0.42
C ASP A 175 -2.38 -13.26 -0.93
N GLU A 176 -1.06 -13.17 -0.70
CA GLU A 176 -0.23 -12.03 -1.15
C GLU A 176 -0.21 -11.88 -2.68
N HIS A 177 -0.34 -12.97 -3.43
CA HIS A 177 -0.35 -12.95 -4.89
C HIS A 177 -1.72 -12.68 -5.52
N GLN A 178 -2.81 -12.78 -4.77
CA GLN A 178 -4.18 -12.68 -5.27
C GLN A 178 -5.01 -11.64 -4.50
N LEU A 179 -4.46 -10.46 -4.29
CA LEU A 179 -5.13 -9.39 -3.57
C LEU A 179 -6.15 -8.65 -4.44
N LEU A 180 -7.37 -8.52 -3.94
CA LEU A 180 -8.37 -7.58 -4.41
C LEU A 180 -8.23 -6.26 -3.67
N ARG A 181 -8.57 -5.17 -4.35
CA ARG A 181 -8.61 -3.82 -3.79
C ARG A 181 -10.04 -3.32 -3.77
N PHE A 182 -10.50 -2.96 -2.58
CA PHE A 182 -11.79 -2.31 -2.38
C PHE A 182 -11.55 -0.85 -2.05
N TYR A 183 -12.15 0.04 -2.83
CA TYR A 183 -12.01 1.48 -2.71
C TYR A 183 -13.22 2.05 -2.02
N PHE A 184 -13.03 2.76 -0.92
CA PHE A 184 -14.09 3.45 -0.20
C PHE A 184 -13.94 4.94 -0.42
N HIS A 185 -14.89 5.54 -1.10
CA HIS A 185 -14.98 6.99 -1.27
C HIS A 185 -15.58 7.60 0.00
N ALA A 186 -14.77 7.63 1.06
CA ALA A 186 -15.12 8.21 2.35
C ALA A 186 -14.78 9.70 2.41
N THR A 187 -15.44 10.44 3.28
CA THR A 187 -14.99 11.78 3.68
C THR A 187 -14.00 11.67 4.85
N ALA A 188 -13.27 12.76 5.15
CA ALA A 188 -12.38 12.78 6.29
C ALA A 188 -13.10 12.56 7.64
N GLU A 189 -14.38 12.93 7.74
CA GLU A 189 -15.20 12.69 8.93
C GLU A 189 -15.62 11.24 9.04
N SER A 190 -15.99 10.59 7.93
CA SER A 190 -16.51 9.22 7.90
C SER A 190 -15.43 8.14 7.89
N ALA A 191 -14.21 8.44 7.43
CA ALA A 191 -13.13 7.46 7.34
C ALA A 191 -12.79 6.75 8.67
N PRO A 192 -12.76 7.42 9.84
CA PRO A 192 -12.58 6.72 11.11
C PRO A 192 -13.65 5.66 11.36
N ALA A 193 -14.93 5.94 11.07
CA ALA A 193 -16.01 4.97 11.25
C ALA A 193 -15.87 3.77 10.30
N VAL A 194 -15.45 4.00 9.05
CA VAL A 194 -15.14 2.94 8.09
C VAL A 194 -14.01 2.05 8.61
N ILE A 195 -12.94 2.65 9.13
CA ILE A 195 -11.80 1.93 9.72
C ILE A 195 -12.26 1.10 10.92
N GLU A 196 -13.00 1.72 11.84
CA GLU A 196 -13.49 1.05 13.05
C GLU A 196 -14.32 -0.19 12.72
N TYR A 197 -15.30 -0.04 11.83
CA TYR A 197 -16.16 -1.13 11.42
C TYR A 197 -15.39 -2.26 10.75
N LEU A 198 -14.61 -1.94 9.72
CA LEU A 198 -13.90 -2.95 8.93
C LEU A 198 -12.82 -3.66 9.75
N THR A 199 -12.03 -2.95 10.55
CA THR A 199 -11.01 -3.58 11.39
C THR A 199 -11.63 -4.42 12.49
N GLY A 200 -12.77 -4.02 13.04
CA GLY A 200 -13.53 -4.80 14.00
C GLY A 200 -14.04 -6.12 13.41
N GLU A 201 -14.76 -6.05 12.30
CA GLU A 201 -15.39 -7.24 11.71
C GLU A 201 -14.35 -8.18 11.06
N LEU A 202 -13.38 -7.66 10.31
CA LEU A 202 -12.38 -8.51 9.68
C LEU A 202 -11.51 -9.26 10.70
N ASN A 203 -11.13 -8.60 11.80
CA ASN A 203 -10.41 -9.28 12.88
C ASN A 203 -11.31 -10.29 13.63
N ARG A 204 -12.59 -9.98 13.86
CA ARG A 204 -13.57 -10.90 14.47
C ARG A 204 -13.69 -12.21 13.70
N TYR A 205 -13.72 -12.13 12.37
CA TYR A 205 -13.79 -13.32 11.50
C TYR A 205 -12.42 -13.89 11.11
N GLN A 206 -11.34 -13.37 11.71
CA GLN A 206 -9.96 -13.82 11.44
C GLN A 206 -9.57 -13.74 9.96
N ILE A 207 -10.10 -12.77 9.24
CA ILE A 207 -9.80 -12.53 7.84
C ILE A 207 -8.51 -11.71 7.74
N PRO A 208 -7.46 -12.22 7.05
CA PRO A 208 -6.26 -11.44 6.78
C PRO A 208 -6.58 -10.24 5.90
N PHE A 209 -6.11 -9.07 6.27
CA PHE A 209 -6.28 -7.86 5.48
C PHE A 209 -5.14 -6.87 5.66
N ARG A 210 -5.02 -5.97 4.71
CA ARG A 210 -4.31 -4.70 4.85
C ARG A 210 -5.26 -3.58 4.45
N MET A 211 -5.14 -2.44 5.09
CA MET A 211 -5.90 -1.25 4.73
C MET A 211 -4.96 -0.05 4.74
N LYS A 212 -5.26 0.94 3.93
CA LYS A 212 -4.61 2.24 4.03
C LYS A 212 -5.63 3.36 3.89
N ALA A 213 -5.39 4.44 4.61
CA ALA A 213 -6.19 5.65 4.56
C ALA A 213 -5.29 6.88 4.41
N LEU A 214 -5.76 7.92 3.73
CA LEU A 214 -5.04 9.17 3.62
C LEU A 214 -4.86 9.82 4.99
N ILE A 215 -3.68 10.43 5.24
CA ILE A 215 -3.36 11.07 6.52
C ILE A 215 -3.76 12.54 6.60
N GLU A 216 -4.29 13.10 5.52
CA GLU A 216 -4.67 14.50 5.42
C GLU A 216 -6.14 14.66 5.06
N PRO A 217 -6.93 15.37 5.86
CA PRO A 217 -8.35 15.61 5.60
C PRO A 217 -8.62 16.24 4.23
N VAL A 218 -7.80 17.19 3.80
CA VAL A 218 -7.97 17.90 2.53
C VAL A 218 -7.82 17.00 1.30
N MET A 219 -7.12 15.86 1.45
CA MET A 219 -6.90 14.91 0.37
C MET A 219 -8.08 13.95 0.16
N TYR A 220 -9.11 13.99 0.99
CA TYR A 220 -10.30 13.14 0.87
C TYR A 220 -11.24 13.57 -0.27
N CYS A 221 -10.87 14.58 -1.04
CA CYS A 221 -11.46 14.86 -2.36
C CYS A 221 -11.13 13.78 -3.41
N ARG A 222 -10.15 12.90 -3.15
CA ARG A 222 -9.75 11.79 -4.03
C ARG A 222 -10.83 10.70 -4.05
N THR A 223 -10.77 9.85 -5.09
CA THR A 223 -11.67 8.69 -5.25
C THR A 223 -11.21 7.47 -4.46
N ASP A 224 -9.95 7.46 -3.99
CA ASP A 224 -9.29 6.36 -3.28
C ASP A 224 -8.79 6.73 -1.87
N PRO A 225 -9.57 7.47 -1.05
CA PRO A 225 -9.07 7.93 0.26
C PRO A 225 -8.88 6.79 1.25
N VAL A 226 -9.64 5.71 1.14
CA VAL A 226 -9.47 4.50 1.95
C VAL A 226 -9.46 3.29 1.01
N VAL A 227 -8.45 2.44 1.14
CA VAL A 227 -8.28 1.24 0.32
C VAL A 227 -8.09 0.03 1.23
N LEU A 228 -8.93 -0.98 1.04
CA LEU A 228 -8.83 -2.29 1.70
C LEU A 228 -8.26 -3.32 0.72
N TYR A 229 -7.32 -4.11 1.18
CA TYR A 229 -6.73 -5.23 0.46
C TYR A 229 -7.15 -6.53 1.11
N LEU A 230 -7.85 -7.38 0.38
CA LEU A 230 -8.24 -8.72 0.80
C LEU A 230 -7.78 -9.75 -0.22
N ALA A 231 -7.45 -10.95 0.23
CA ALA A 231 -7.23 -12.04 -0.71
C ALA A 231 -8.54 -12.46 -1.38
N ARG A 232 -8.44 -12.83 -2.65
CA ARG A 232 -9.59 -13.17 -3.49
C ARG A 232 -10.51 -14.24 -2.88
N ARG A 233 -9.97 -15.16 -2.08
CA ARG A 233 -10.75 -16.23 -1.43
C ARG A 233 -11.74 -15.75 -0.36
N TYR A 234 -11.59 -14.51 0.11
CA TYR A 234 -12.46 -13.91 1.15
C TYR A 234 -13.49 -12.93 0.59
N HIS A 235 -13.66 -12.93 -0.72
CA HIS A 235 -14.56 -12.01 -1.44
C HIS A 235 -15.90 -12.67 -1.70
#